data_5f5d43039ac4cc9d25045676bc2f38cf
#
_entry.id   5f5d43039ac4cc9d25045676bc2f38cf
#
_cell.length_a   1.000
_cell.length_b   1.000
_cell.length_c   1.000
_cell.angle_alpha   90.00
_cell.angle_beta   90.00
_cell.angle_gamma   90.00
#
_symmetry.space_group_name_H-M   'P 1'
#
loop_
_entity.id
_entity.type
_entity.pdbx_description
1 polymer ?
#
loop_
_entity_poly.entity_id
_entity_poly.type
_entity_poly.pdbx_seq_one_letter_code
_entity_poly.pdbx_strand_id
1 'polypeptide(L)' 'MIEVINFLPEHVEELERQNADMKFSKYFTREHYQALEDSPWSFTGVVSGRIVGCSGVIPYWEGRGEAWAILDRSMRHEFL' A
#
# COMPACT_ATOMS: atom_id res chain seq x y z
N MET A 1 -8.26 -16.37 -2.99
CA MET A 1 -8.53 -15.71 -1.71
C MET A 1 -7.41 -14.71 -1.41
N ILE A 2 -7.76 -13.52 -0.96
CA ILE A 2 -6.77 -12.50 -0.61
C ILE A 2 -6.29 -12.74 0.82
N GLU A 3 -4.98 -12.83 0.98
CA GLU A 3 -4.36 -12.85 2.29
C GLU A 3 -3.96 -11.43 2.66
N VAL A 4 -4.26 -11.02 3.88
CA VAL A 4 -3.93 -9.67 4.36
C VAL A 4 -2.79 -9.77 5.37
N ILE A 5 -1.72 -9.04 5.10
CA ILE A 5 -0.55 -9.02 5.98
C ILE A 5 -0.22 -7.57 6.34
N ASN A 6 0.64 -7.38 7.32
CA ASN A 6 1.06 -6.05 7.73
C ASN A 6 1.84 -5.37 6.60
N PHE A 7 1.61 -4.07 6.46
CA PHE A 7 2.32 -3.29 5.45
C PHE A 7 3.80 -3.11 5.81
N LEU A 8 4.67 -3.24 4.79
CA LEU A 8 6.08 -2.91 4.88
C LEU A 8 6.45 -2.06 3.66
N PRO A 9 7.40 -1.11 3.79
CA PRO A 9 7.81 -0.29 2.64
C PRO A 9 8.27 -1.09 1.43
N GLU A 10 8.86 -2.27 1.65
CA GLU A 10 9.29 -3.15 0.57
C GLU A 10 8.14 -3.59 -0.32
N HIS A 11 6.92 -3.58 0.20
CA HIS A 11 5.74 -3.95 -0.59
C HIS A 11 5.47 -2.95 -1.71
N VAL A 12 5.73 -1.67 -1.49
CA VAL A 12 5.60 -0.65 -2.53
C VAL A 12 6.63 -0.86 -3.62
N GLU A 13 7.86 -1.20 -3.24
CA GLU A 13 8.92 -1.50 -4.20
C GLU A 13 8.55 -2.71 -5.06
N GLU A 14 7.98 -3.73 -4.44
CA GLU A 14 7.55 -4.92 -5.16
C GLU A 14 6.42 -4.59 -6.15
N LEU A 15 5.46 -3.76 -5.73
CA LEU A 15 4.39 -3.31 -6.63
C LEU A 15 4.95 -2.55 -7.82
N GLU A 16 5.96 -1.71 -7.62
CA GLU A 16 6.61 -1.00 -8.72
C GLU A 16 7.31 -1.96 -9.67
N ARG A 17 7.93 -3.01 -9.13
CA ARG A 17 8.58 -4.02 -9.96
C ARG A 17 7.57 -4.77 -10.81
N GLN A 18 6.42 -5.09 -10.23
CA GLN A 18 5.34 -5.78 -10.94
C GLN A 18 4.69 -4.90 -12.00
N ASN A 19 4.76 -3.58 -11.83
CA ASN A 19 4.12 -2.59 -12.70
C ASN A 19 5.18 -1.57 -13.12
N ALA A 20 6.07 -1.96 -14.03
CA ALA A 20 7.26 -1.20 -14.37
C ALA A 20 6.98 0.23 -14.87
N ASP A 21 5.79 0.51 -15.39
CA ASP A 21 5.39 1.82 -15.85
C ASP A 21 4.77 2.69 -14.74
N MET A 22 4.67 2.17 -13.53
CA MET A 22 4.08 2.87 -12.39
C MET A 22 5.16 3.12 -11.35
N LYS A 23 5.23 4.35 -10.86
CA LYS A 23 6.23 4.75 -9.88
C LYS A 23 5.53 5.36 -8.68
N PHE A 24 5.26 4.52 -7.68
CA PHE A 24 4.58 4.95 -6.47
C PHE A 24 5.51 5.65 -5.50
N SER A 25 6.77 5.21 -5.43
CA SER A 25 7.73 5.71 -4.44
C SER A 25 8.01 7.21 -4.56
N LYS A 26 7.83 7.78 -5.75
CA LYS A 26 8.06 9.22 -5.93
C LYS A 26 7.04 10.08 -5.17
N TYR A 27 5.92 9.49 -4.74
CA TYR A 27 4.89 10.19 -3.98
C TYR A 27 5.04 10.01 -2.47
N PHE A 28 6.02 9.21 -2.03
CA PHE A 28 6.21 8.89 -0.63
C PHE A 28 7.59 9.33 -0.17
N THR A 29 7.62 10.18 0.87
CA THR A 29 8.88 10.54 1.52
C THR A 29 9.24 9.46 2.55
N ARG A 30 10.44 9.55 3.11
CA ARG A 30 10.84 8.66 4.19
C ARG A 30 9.88 8.79 5.38
N GLU A 31 9.45 10.00 5.68
CA GLU A 31 8.49 10.22 6.77
C GLU A 31 7.16 9.53 6.49
N HIS A 32 6.71 9.53 5.24
CA HIS A 32 5.50 8.81 4.86
C HIS A 32 5.64 7.31 5.11
N TYR A 33 6.75 6.73 4.66
CA TYR A 33 6.99 5.29 4.87
C TYR A 33 7.01 4.94 6.34
N GLN A 34 7.67 5.78 7.15
CA GLN A 34 7.74 5.54 8.58
C GLN A 34 6.35 5.63 9.23
N ALA A 35 5.56 6.63 8.85
CA ALA A 35 4.20 6.77 9.37
C ALA A 35 3.33 5.58 8.99
N LEU A 36 3.46 5.08 7.76
CA LEU A 36 2.68 3.93 7.30
C LEU A 36 3.10 2.65 8.03
N GLU A 37 4.40 2.45 8.22
CA GLU A 37 4.91 1.28 8.91
C GLU A 37 4.50 1.27 10.38
N ASP A 38 4.49 2.44 11.02
CA ASP A 38 4.10 2.57 12.43
C ASP A 38 2.58 2.54 12.63
N SER A 39 1.81 2.74 11.58
CA SER A 39 0.36 2.77 11.68
C SER A 39 -0.21 1.37 11.89
N PRO A 40 -1.09 1.17 12.88
CA PRO A 40 -1.77 -0.13 13.05
C PRO A 40 -2.83 -0.38 11.98
N TRP A 41 -3.10 0.60 11.12
CA TRP A 41 -4.13 0.49 10.09
C TRP A 41 -3.55 0.45 8.68
N SER A 42 -2.33 -0.07 8.51
CA SER A 42 -1.70 -0.21 7.19
C SER A 42 -1.53 -1.69 6.86
N PHE A 43 -2.01 -2.10 5.70
CA PHE A 43 -2.08 -3.51 5.31
C PHE A 43 -1.66 -3.71 3.86
N THR A 44 -1.21 -4.93 3.57
CA THR A 44 -0.89 -5.38 2.21
C THR A 44 -1.74 -6.60 1.89
N GLY A 45 -2.33 -6.61 0.71
CA GLY A 45 -3.07 -7.76 0.21
C GLY A 45 -2.19 -8.60 -0.71
N VAL A 46 -2.26 -9.91 -0.55
CA VAL A 46 -1.46 -10.87 -1.34
C VAL A 46 -2.38 -11.95 -1.89
N VAL A 47 -2.21 -12.29 -3.17
CA VAL A 47 -2.93 -13.39 -3.82
C VAL A 47 -1.89 -14.29 -4.47
N SER A 48 -1.86 -15.55 -4.04
CA SER A 48 -0.94 -16.56 -4.60
C SER A 48 0.52 -16.08 -4.63
N GLY A 49 0.94 -15.42 -3.56
CA GLY A 49 2.32 -14.93 -3.44
C GLY A 49 2.59 -13.62 -4.15
N ARG A 50 1.61 -13.06 -4.85
CA ARG A 50 1.77 -11.76 -5.54
C ARG A 50 1.07 -10.66 -4.76
N ILE A 51 1.78 -9.55 -4.53
CA ILE A 51 1.18 -8.39 -3.88
C ILE A 51 0.19 -7.75 -4.83
N VAL A 52 -1.06 -7.59 -4.39
CA VAL A 52 -2.12 -7.00 -5.20
C VAL A 52 -2.49 -5.59 -4.76
N GLY A 53 -2.03 -5.16 -3.60
CA GLY A 53 -2.28 -3.79 -3.16
C GLY A 53 -1.81 -3.53 -1.75
N CYS A 54 -1.70 -2.26 -1.43
CA CYS A 54 -1.39 -1.79 -0.09
C CYS A 54 -2.39 -0.70 0.25
N SER A 55 -2.83 -0.64 1.49
CA SER A 55 -3.79 0.38 1.91
C SER A 55 -3.66 0.66 3.40
N GLY A 56 -4.21 1.77 3.82
CA GLY A 56 -4.20 2.11 5.23
C GLY A 56 -4.71 3.51 5.52
N VAL A 57 -4.53 3.91 6.77
CA VAL A 57 -4.89 5.23 7.25
C VAL A 57 -3.69 5.82 8.00
N ILE A 58 -3.32 7.05 7.65
CA ILE A 58 -2.30 7.80 8.37
C ILE A 58 -3.05 8.74 9.33
N PRO A 59 -2.98 8.51 10.65
CA PRO A 59 -3.63 9.42 11.59
C PRO A 59 -2.79 10.68 11.75
N TYR A 60 -3.44 11.84 11.65
CA TYR A 60 -2.77 13.13 11.88
C TYR A 60 -3.01 13.62 13.30
N TRP A 61 -4.26 13.48 13.77
CA TRP A 61 -4.61 13.81 15.16
C TRP A 61 -5.94 13.12 15.46
N GLU A 62 -6.35 13.19 16.70
CA GLU A 62 -7.55 12.53 17.16
C GLU A 62 -8.75 12.86 16.29
N GLY A 63 -9.40 11.82 15.77
CA GLY A 63 -10.57 11.96 14.91
C GLY A 63 -10.27 12.35 13.47
N ARG A 64 -9.00 12.48 13.10
CA ARG A 64 -8.62 12.85 11.74
C ARG A 64 -7.50 11.98 11.20
N GLY A 65 -7.60 11.62 9.93
CA GLY A 65 -6.58 10.84 9.26
C GLY A 65 -6.75 10.91 7.75
N GLU A 66 -5.78 10.38 7.04
CA GLU A 66 -5.80 10.30 5.57
C GLU A 66 -5.80 8.84 5.16
N ALA A 67 -6.82 8.43 4.39
CA ALA A 67 -6.89 7.10 3.82
C ALA A 67 -6.12 7.08 2.51
N TRP A 68 -5.43 5.96 2.25
CA TRP A 68 -4.66 5.78 1.03
C TRP A 68 -4.78 4.35 0.54
N ALA A 69 -4.57 4.15 -0.77
CA ALA A 69 -4.55 2.81 -1.36
C ALA A 69 -3.71 2.84 -2.63
N ILE A 70 -2.94 1.79 -2.83
CA ILE A 70 -2.16 1.55 -4.04
C ILE A 70 -2.52 0.15 -4.52
N LEU A 71 -2.95 0.02 -5.77
CA LEU A 71 -3.40 -1.27 -6.31
C LEU A 71 -2.51 -1.73 -7.45
N ASP A 72 -2.23 -3.04 -7.48
CA ASP A 72 -1.60 -3.68 -8.63
C ASP A 72 -2.54 -3.52 -9.84
N ARG A 73 -1.94 -3.45 -11.04
CA ARG A 73 -2.72 -3.28 -12.27
C ARG A 73 -3.78 -4.36 -12.44
N SER A 74 -3.47 -5.59 -12.04
CA SER A 74 -4.39 -6.71 -12.18
C SER A 74 -5.67 -6.54 -11.37
N MET A 75 -5.63 -5.72 -10.31
CA MET A 75 -6.76 -5.50 -9.43
C MET A 75 -7.59 -4.27 -9.79
N ARG A 76 -7.06 -3.41 -10.65
CA ARG A 76 -7.77 -2.15 -10.98
C ARG A 76 -9.09 -2.38 -11.67
N HIS A 77 -9.19 -3.44 -12.47
CA HIS A 77 -10.44 -3.77 -13.16
C HIS A 77 -11.54 -4.22 -12.21
N GLU A 78 -11.16 -4.75 -11.06
CA GLU A 78 -12.12 -5.24 -10.08
C GLU A 78 -12.81 -4.11 -9.33
N PHE A 79 -12.21 -2.91 -9.32
CA PHE A 79 -12.70 -1.78 -8.53
C PHE A 79 -13.17 -0.60 -9.39
N LEU A 80 -13.00 -0.70 -10.68
CA LEU A 80 -13.44 0.31 -11.63
C LEU A 80 -14.60 -0.21 -12.49
#